data_5834a324174d1bcf5b945a8ff7cbcca6
#
_entry.id   5834a324174d1bcf5b945a8ff7cbcca6
#
_cell.length_a   1.000
_cell.length_b   1.000
_cell.length_c   1.000
_cell.angle_alpha   90.00
_cell.angle_beta   90.00
_cell.angle_gamma   90.00
#
_symmetry.space_group_name_H-M   'P 1'
#
loop_
_entity.id
_entity.type
_entity.pdbx_description
1 polymer ?
#
loop_
_entity_poly.entity_id
_entity_poly.type
_entity_poly.pdbx_seq_one_letter_code
_entity_poly.pdbx_strand_id
1 'polypeptide(L)'
;MEDVSRLSDSQLEGVAGGMISEDEAIAAALAHVKAAQDQVEFMKKVELDYEHGRKIYEIEFFMNGFEYEFDIDAETGKVLKYKKDRD
;
A
#
# COMPACT_ATOMS: atom_id res chain seq x y z
N MET A 1 12.34 7.03 21.03
CA MET A 1 12.57 6.83 20.90
C MET A 1 12.55 6.58 20.49
N GLU A 2 12.41 6.40 20.36
CA GLU A 2 12.54 6.06 20.09
C GLU A 2 12.38 5.65 19.48
N ASP A 3 12.11 5.55 19.55
CA ASP A 3 12.05 5.07 19.06
C ASP A 3 11.61 4.68 18.42
N VAL A 4 11.33 4.64 18.43
CA VAL A 4 11.19 4.19 18.05
C VAL A 4 10.78 3.86 17.33
N SER A 5 10.57 3.95 17.34
CA SER A 5 10.62 3.61 16.86
C SER A 5 10.51 3.26 16.22
N ARG A 6 10.28 3.08 16.35
CA ARG A 6 10.52 2.61 15.96
C ARG A 6 10.33 2.01 15.47
N LEU A 7 9.99 1.80 15.44
CA LEU A 7 10.04 1.08 15.17
C LEU A 7 9.95 0.69 14.60
N SER A 8 9.77 0.63 14.61
CA SER A 8 10.04 0.15 14.24
C SER A 8 10.17 -0.22 13.61
N ASP A 9 10.17 -0.34 13.63
CA ASP A 9 10.63 -0.84 13.24
C ASP A 9 10.74 -1.44 12.87
N SER A 10 10.49 -1.58 13.07
CA SER A 10 10.76 -2.26 12.95
C SER A 10 10.49 -2.66 12.51
N GLN A 11 10.12 -2.67 12.67
CA GLN A 11 10.13 -3.02 12.34
C GLN A 11 10.16 -3.34 11.59
N LEU A 12 10.19 -3.15 11.51
CA LEU A 12 10.52 -3.41 10.79
C LEU A 12 10.85 -3.96 10.44
N GLU A 13 10.75 -4.14 10.68
CA GLU A 13 11.32 -4.69 10.44
C GLU A 13 11.37 -5.54 9.98
N GLY A 14 11.33 -5.44 9.91
CA GLY A 14 11.74 -6.30 9.34
C GLY A 14 11.36 -7.23 9.08
N VAL A 15 11.35 -7.02 8.87
CA VAL A 15 10.64 -7.95 8.52
C VAL A 15 11.25 -9.08 7.84
N ALA A 16 11.31 -10.08 8.45
CA ALA A 16 11.89 -11.25 7.94
C ALA A 16 11.21 -11.65 6.68
N GLY A 17 11.94 -12.03 5.69
CA GLY A 17 11.38 -12.38 4.42
C GLY A 17 11.09 -11.18 3.57
N GLY A 18 11.19 -10.03 4.15
CA GLY A 18 11.14 -8.79 3.40
C GLY A 18 9.83 -8.42 2.78
N MET A 19 8.71 -8.90 3.30
CA MET A 19 7.42 -8.52 2.77
C MET A 19 6.78 -7.47 3.67
N ILE A 20 6.28 -6.40 3.06
CA ILE A 20 5.56 -5.39 3.83
C ILE A 20 4.16 -5.89 4.18
N SER A 21 3.54 -5.27 5.16
CA SER A 21 2.18 -5.63 5.57
C SER A 21 1.15 -4.97 4.65
N GLU A 22 -0.10 -5.42 4.75
CA GLU A 22 -1.19 -4.78 4.03
C GLU A 22 -1.31 -3.31 4.41
N ASP A 23 -1.20 -3.01 5.71
CA ASP A 23 -1.30 -1.62 6.16
C ASP A 23 -0.19 -0.77 5.59
N GLU A 24 1.02 -1.32 5.49
CA GLU A 24 2.13 -0.61 4.89
C GLU A 24 1.90 -0.38 3.40
N ALA A 25 1.31 -1.35 2.72
CA ALA A 25 0.99 -1.20 1.30
C ALA A 25 -0.08 -0.13 1.09
N ILE A 26 -1.10 -0.11 1.95
CA ILE A 26 -2.14 0.91 1.88
C ILE A 26 -1.52 2.29 2.13
N ALA A 27 -0.62 2.39 3.10
CA ALA A 27 0.05 3.65 3.38
C ALA A 27 0.86 4.11 2.18
N ALA A 28 1.53 3.18 1.49
CA ALA A 28 2.30 3.54 0.30
C ALA A 28 1.39 4.06 -0.82
N ALA A 29 0.23 3.43 -1.01
CA ALA A 29 -0.73 3.88 -2.00
C ALA A 29 -1.25 5.28 -1.68
N LEU A 30 -1.62 5.51 -0.43
CA LEU A 30 -2.12 6.81 0.00
C LEU A 30 -1.06 7.90 -0.13
N ALA A 31 0.17 7.58 0.24
CA ALA A 31 1.27 8.53 0.10
C ALA A 31 1.49 8.92 -1.36
N HIS A 32 1.31 7.97 -2.26
CA HIS A 32 1.51 8.23 -3.68
C HIS A 32 0.56 9.32 -4.20
N VAL A 33 -0.67 9.35 -3.67
CA VAL A 33 -1.65 10.36 -4.07
C VAL A 33 -1.82 11.44 -3.02
N LYS A 34 -0.94 11.47 -2.02
CA LYS A 34 -0.91 12.50 -0.99
C LYS A 34 -2.24 12.61 -0.24
N ALA A 35 -2.81 11.48 0.08
CA ALA A 35 -4.09 11.40 0.78
C ALA A 35 -3.91 10.80 2.16
N ALA A 36 -4.82 11.13 3.06
CA ALA A 36 -4.89 10.50 4.37
C ALA A 36 -5.90 9.38 4.33
N GLN A 37 -5.76 8.41 5.23
CA GLN A 37 -6.64 7.25 5.23
C GLN A 37 -8.10 7.62 5.48
N ASP A 38 -8.36 8.65 6.27
CA ASP A 38 -9.72 9.07 6.55
C ASP A 38 -10.41 9.73 5.35
N GLN A 39 -9.67 9.98 4.27
CA GLN A 39 -10.26 10.49 3.04
C GLN A 39 -10.81 9.38 2.15
N VAL A 40 -10.43 8.14 2.42
CA VAL A 40 -10.92 6.99 1.65
C VAL A 40 -12.37 6.73 2.02
N GLU A 41 -13.24 6.71 1.02
CA GLU A 41 -14.67 6.49 1.24
C GLU A 41 -14.99 5.01 1.34
N PHE A 42 -14.31 4.20 0.55
CA PHE A 42 -14.56 2.78 0.52
C PHE A 42 -13.32 2.04 0.01
N MET A 43 -12.84 1.09 0.81
CA MET A 43 -11.72 0.25 0.41
C MET A 43 -12.27 -0.97 -0.31
N LYS A 44 -12.11 -0.99 -1.62
CA LYS A 44 -12.72 -2.02 -2.46
C LYS A 44 -11.92 -3.32 -2.46
N LYS A 45 -10.59 -3.23 -2.44
CA LYS A 45 -9.75 -4.42 -2.61
C LYS A 45 -8.39 -4.20 -1.98
N VAL A 46 -7.95 -5.19 -1.24
CA VAL A 46 -6.56 -5.29 -0.78
C VAL A 46 -6.20 -6.77 -0.89
N GLU A 47 -5.42 -7.13 -1.90
CA GLU A 47 -5.07 -8.54 -2.14
C GLU A 47 -3.58 -8.69 -2.41
N LEU A 48 -3.00 -9.76 -1.89
CA LEU A 48 -1.66 -10.15 -2.26
C LEU A 48 -1.75 -11.10 -3.45
N ASP A 49 -1.01 -10.81 -4.49
CA ASP A 49 -1.05 -11.59 -5.72
C ASP A 49 0.37 -11.84 -6.21
N TYR A 50 0.50 -12.73 -7.18
CA TYR A 50 1.78 -13.03 -7.82
C TYR A 50 1.66 -12.71 -9.29
N GLU A 51 2.59 -11.89 -9.79
CA GLU A 51 2.65 -11.57 -11.20
C GLU A 51 4.10 -11.61 -11.64
N HIS A 52 4.38 -12.39 -12.69
CA HIS A 52 5.72 -12.46 -13.27
C HIS A 52 6.78 -12.80 -12.21
N GLY A 53 6.43 -13.71 -11.29
CA GLY A 53 7.34 -14.15 -10.25
C GLY A 53 7.54 -13.15 -9.12
N ARG A 54 6.72 -12.12 -9.06
CA ARG A 54 6.83 -11.06 -8.07
C ARG A 54 5.57 -11.01 -7.23
N LYS A 55 5.75 -10.82 -5.93
CA LYS A 55 4.62 -10.60 -5.03
C LYS A 55 4.22 -9.15 -5.08
N ILE A 56 2.95 -8.90 -5.31
CA ILE A 56 2.43 -7.53 -5.34
C ILE A 56 1.16 -7.45 -4.50
N TYR A 57 0.91 -6.28 -3.96
CA TYR A 57 -0.40 -5.96 -3.38
C TYR A 57 -1.20 -5.21 -4.41
N GLU A 58 -2.42 -5.69 -4.67
CA GLU A 58 -3.37 -4.96 -5.51
C GLU A 58 -4.31 -4.22 -4.58
N ILE A 59 -4.34 -2.92 -4.71
CA ILE A 59 -5.13 -2.07 -3.82
C ILE A 59 -6.04 -1.20 -4.67
N GLU A 60 -7.34 -1.20 -4.32
CA GLU A 60 -8.33 -0.38 -5.02
C GLU A 60 -9.23 0.28 -4.00
N PHE A 61 -9.47 1.58 -4.17
CA PHE A 61 -10.39 2.29 -3.29
C PHE A 61 -11.05 3.45 -4.01
N PHE A 62 -12.14 3.94 -3.39
CA PHE A 62 -12.86 5.09 -3.89
C PHE A 62 -12.62 6.29 -2.99
N MET A 63 -12.38 7.44 -3.62
CA MET A 63 -12.14 8.68 -2.91
C MET A 63 -12.45 9.83 -3.85
N ASN A 64 -13.23 10.79 -3.36
CA ASN A 64 -13.52 12.02 -4.11
C ASN A 64 -14.15 11.78 -5.49
N GLY A 65 -14.97 10.74 -5.62
CA GLY A 65 -15.65 10.45 -6.88
C GLY A 65 -14.80 9.73 -7.90
N PHE A 66 -13.63 9.23 -7.50
CA PHE A 66 -12.74 8.48 -8.37
C PHE A 66 -12.43 7.12 -7.78
N GLU A 67 -12.16 6.17 -8.67
CA GLU A 67 -11.62 4.88 -8.28
C GLU A 67 -10.11 4.90 -8.50
N TYR A 68 -9.36 4.52 -7.48
CA TYR A 68 -7.90 4.48 -7.52
C TYR A 68 -7.46 3.04 -7.47
N GLU A 69 -6.51 2.67 -8.33
CA GLU A 69 -5.99 1.30 -8.39
C GLU A 69 -4.46 1.36 -8.34
N PHE A 70 -3.87 0.48 -7.54
CA PHE A 70 -2.42 0.43 -7.37
C PHE A 70 -1.94 -1.01 -7.40
N ASP A 71 -0.76 -1.21 -8.00
CA ASP A 71 0.03 -2.41 -7.79
C ASP A 71 1.27 -1.97 -7.01
N ILE A 72 1.46 -2.55 -5.84
CA ILE A 72 2.55 -2.19 -4.93
C ILE A 72 3.46 -3.41 -4.77
N ASP A 73 4.75 -3.22 -4.99
CA ASP A 73 5.73 -4.28 -4.76
C ASP A 73 5.68 -4.68 -3.30
N ALA A 74 5.38 -5.95 -3.03
CA ALA A 74 5.18 -6.41 -1.66
C ALA A 74 6.49 -6.51 -0.88
N GLU A 75 7.63 -6.47 -1.55
CA GLU A 75 8.91 -6.54 -0.87
C GLU A 75 9.49 -5.17 -0.56
N THR A 76 9.24 -4.19 -1.42
CA THR A 76 9.85 -2.87 -1.29
C THR A 76 8.87 -1.76 -0.95
N GLY A 77 7.58 -1.97 -1.21
CA GLY A 77 6.59 -0.91 -1.04
C GLY A 77 6.54 0.05 -2.21
N LYS A 78 7.26 -0.24 -3.28
CA LYS A 78 7.30 0.64 -4.44
C LYS A 78 6.00 0.53 -5.24
N VAL A 79 5.46 1.67 -5.66
CA VAL A 79 4.28 1.68 -6.52
C VAL A 79 4.72 1.31 -7.92
N LEU A 80 4.21 0.19 -8.42
CA LEU A 80 4.55 -0.32 -9.74
C LEU A 80 3.56 0.12 -10.80
N LYS A 81 2.31 0.35 -10.39
CA LYS A 81 1.25 0.74 -11.30
C LYS A 81 0.26 1.61 -10.54
N TYR A 82 -0.22 2.63 -11.18
CA TYR A 82 -1.20 3.53 -10.60
C TYR A 82 -2.21 3.93 -11.67
N LYS A 83 -3.49 3.84 -11.34
CA LYS A 83 -4.55 4.21 -12.25
C LYS A 83 -5.64 4.93 -11.47
N LYS A 84 -6.19 5.97 -12.07
CA LYS A 84 -7.26 6.76 -11.49
C LYS A 84 -8.36 6.89 -12.52
N ASP A 85 -9.55 6.41 -12.20
CA ASP A 85 -10.69 6.46 -13.10
C ASP A 85 -11.84 7.19 -12.43
N ARG A 86 -12.64 7.85 -13.24
CA ARG A 86 -13.85 8.48 -12.75
C ARG A 86 -14.85 7.37 -12.40
N ASP A 87 -15.40 7.48 -11.23
CA ASP A 87 -16.41 6.54 -10.76
C ASP A 87 -17.80 6.87 -11.35
#